data_70da2195c173f3bc6b4b2973bcbe01ed
#
_entry.id   70da2195c173f3bc6b4b2973bcbe01ed
#
_cell.length_a   1.000
_cell.length_b   1.000
_cell.length_c   1.000
_cell.angle_alpha   90.00
_cell.angle_beta   90.00
_cell.angle_gamma   90.00
#
_symmetry.space_group_name_H-M   'P 1'
#
loop_
_entity.id
_entity.type
_entity.pdbx_description
1 polymer ?
#
loop_
_entity_poly.entity_id
_entity_poly.type
_entity_poly.pdbx_seq_one_letter_code
_entity_poly.pdbx_strand_id
1 'polypeptide(L)'
;MKRVLSLLAVCATLHGFTAAPAIADPEIKNWKTPHSMGCMMLGECTDGVEEVFSLLDVSHEYDNWEDFTPVANEFNNMLVSLNQVGVKVFLADEKYFPEGHRGVYHTVSNNFFLNRKFMDSPATLMMVMRHEGWHAAQDCMAGTIDNSLIAIIKPEDEVPMLWRVLAERTYPKSAVPWEAEAGWAGRTENMTMKALAACANGNMWEVYEPTPLTREYLEKEGYIK
;
A
#
# COMPACT_ATOMS: atom_id res chain seq x y z
N MET A 1 28.35 30.28 11.99
CA MET A 1 27.14 30.47 11.14
C MET A 1 26.99 29.23 10.28
N LYS A 2 26.23 28.26 10.75
CA LYS A 2 25.93 27.02 10.03
C LYS A 2 24.54 27.13 9.42
N ARG A 3 24.45 27.17 8.09
CA ARG A 3 23.17 27.17 7.37
C ARG A 3 22.67 25.72 7.32
N VAL A 4 21.61 25.45 8.05
CA VAL A 4 20.79 24.24 7.91
C VAL A 4 19.94 24.43 6.67
N LEU A 5 20.17 23.62 5.62
CA LEU A 5 19.22 23.51 4.52
C LEU A 5 18.07 22.61 4.99
N SER A 6 16.96 23.23 5.38
CA SER A 6 15.68 22.55 5.48
C SER A 6 15.20 22.17 4.08
N LEU A 7 15.19 20.89 3.78
CA LEU A 7 14.36 20.37 2.68
C LEU A 7 12.90 20.49 3.14
N LEU A 8 12.26 21.55 2.65
CA LEU A 8 10.83 21.74 2.75
C LEU A 8 10.15 20.67 1.87
N ALA A 9 9.57 19.67 2.53
CA ALA A 9 8.45 18.97 1.95
C ALA A 9 7.40 20.05 1.61
N VAL A 10 7.02 20.14 0.35
CA VAL A 10 5.97 21.05 -0.09
C VAL A 10 4.65 20.46 0.39
N CYS A 11 4.35 20.67 1.68
CA CYS A 11 2.96 20.75 2.12
C CYS A 11 2.38 22.00 1.44
N ALA A 12 1.55 21.79 0.45
CA ALA A 12 0.71 22.86 -0.07
C ALA A 12 -0.13 23.38 1.10
N THR A 13 0.28 24.52 1.65
CA THR A 13 -0.50 25.25 2.63
C THR A 13 -1.77 25.72 1.93
N LEU A 14 -2.84 24.96 2.11
CA LEU A 14 -4.20 25.39 1.79
C LEU A 14 -4.59 26.50 2.76
N HIS A 15 -4.28 27.74 2.38
CA HIS A 15 -4.85 28.90 3.03
C HIS A 15 -6.29 29.06 2.55
N GLY A 16 -7.22 28.96 3.46
CA GLY A 16 -8.55 29.54 3.37
C GLY A 16 -9.55 28.80 2.49
N PHE A 17 -9.87 27.55 2.82
CA PHE A 17 -11.17 27.02 2.44
C PHE A 17 -12.13 27.17 3.61
N THR A 18 -13.00 28.18 3.53
CA THR A 18 -14.27 28.14 4.24
C THR A 18 -14.96 26.87 3.81
N ALA A 19 -15.27 25.98 4.76
CA ALA A 19 -16.05 24.79 4.51
C ALA A 19 -17.41 25.23 3.92
N ALA A 20 -17.51 25.20 2.61
CA ALA A 20 -18.80 25.16 1.96
C ALA A 20 -19.45 23.82 2.35
N PRO A 21 -20.74 23.80 2.70
CA PRO A 21 -21.40 22.53 2.94
C PRO A 21 -21.21 21.68 1.68
N ALA A 22 -20.77 20.44 1.87
CA ALA A 22 -20.66 19.50 0.78
C ALA A 22 -22.09 19.23 0.27
N ILE A 23 -22.51 20.05 -0.68
CA ILE A 23 -23.64 19.72 -1.53
C ILE A 23 -23.08 18.58 -2.39
N ALA A 24 -23.51 17.36 -2.10
CA ALA A 24 -23.26 16.24 -2.98
C ALA A 24 -23.85 16.63 -4.36
N ASP A 25 -22.98 17.05 -5.26
CA ASP A 25 -23.40 17.33 -6.63
C ASP A 25 -23.79 15.98 -7.25
N PRO A 26 -25.08 15.78 -7.57
CA PRO A 26 -25.54 14.53 -8.16
C PRO A 26 -24.92 14.26 -9.53
N GLU A 27 -24.17 15.18 -10.12
CA GLU A 27 -23.43 15.01 -11.37
C GLU A 27 -21.97 14.60 -11.18
N ILE A 28 -21.42 14.58 -9.97
CA ILE A 28 -20.11 13.96 -9.71
C ILE A 28 -20.28 12.43 -9.68
N LYS A 29 -20.85 11.88 -10.71
CA LYS A 29 -20.92 10.42 -10.93
C LYS A 29 -19.57 9.79 -11.32
N ASN A 30 -18.52 10.57 -11.48
CA ASN A 30 -17.16 10.11 -11.73
C ASN A 30 -16.29 10.30 -10.50
N TRP A 31 -16.54 9.53 -9.48
CA TRP A 31 -15.74 9.45 -8.25
C TRP A 31 -14.30 8.94 -8.46
N LYS A 32 -13.94 8.58 -9.68
CA LYS A 32 -12.61 8.11 -10.10
C LYS A 32 -11.57 9.24 -10.09
N THR A 33 -11.47 9.93 -8.97
CA THR A 33 -10.55 11.06 -8.80
C THR A 33 -9.65 10.84 -7.60
N PRO A 34 -8.46 11.45 -7.57
CA PRO A 34 -7.60 11.41 -6.38
C PRO A 34 -8.31 11.93 -5.12
N HIS A 35 -9.28 12.81 -5.26
CA HIS A 35 -10.06 13.35 -4.14
C HIS A 35 -10.96 12.28 -3.49
N SER A 36 -11.67 11.47 -4.27
CA SER A 36 -12.50 10.39 -3.72
C SER A 36 -11.67 9.30 -3.07
N MET A 37 -10.52 8.97 -3.62
CA MET A 37 -9.58 8.05 -2.99
C MET A 37 -9.06 8.61 -1.66
N GLY A 38 -8.69 9.89 -1.62
CA GLY A 38 -8.28 10.57 -0.39
C GLY A 38 -9.37 10.54 0.69
N CYS A 39 -10.62 10.82 0.33
CA CYS A 39 -11.77 10.75 1.23
C CYS A 39 -11.94 9.35 1.85
N MET A 40 -11.82 8.29 1.05
CA MET A 40 -11.85 6.90 1.53
C MET A 40 -10.67 6.59 2.46
N MET A 41 -9.45 6.92 2.05
CA MET A 41 -8.23 6.64 2.82
C MET A 41 -8.21 7.33 4.19
N LEU A 42 -8.81 8.52 4.29
CA LEU A 42 -8.96 9.26 5.54
C LEU A 42 -10.17 8.83 6.38
N GLY A 43 -10.96 7.88 5.91
CA GLY A 43 -12.16 7.40 6.61
C GLY A 43 -13.33 8.38 6.62
N GLU A 44 -13.29 9.42 5.78
CA GLU A 44 -14.36 10.40 5.63
C GLU A 44 -15.50 9.87 4.73
N CYS A 45 -15.16 8.98 3.80
CA CYS A 45 -16.10 8.29 2.91
C CYS A 45 -16.07 6.78 3.22
N THR A 46 -17.16 6.25 3.78
CA THR A 46 -17.24 4.85 4.23
C THR A 46 -18.32 4.03 3.53
N ASP A 47 -19.19 4.66 2.74
CA ASP A 47 -20.24 3.95 2.00
C ASP A 47 -19.67 3.04 0.93
N GLY A 48 -19.90 1.71 1.05
CA GLY A 48 -19.30 0.69 0.18
C GLY A 48 -17.80 0.42 0.47
N VAL A 49 -17.37 0.69 1.72
CA VAL A 49 -16.03 0.34 2.23
C VAL A 49 -16.21 -0.62 3.40
N GLU A 50 -15.73 -1.85 3.28
CA GLU A 50 -15.97 -2.94 4.23
C GLU A 50 -14.65 -3.56 4.65
N GLU A 51 -14.43 -3.74 5.98
CA GLU A 51 -13.22 -4.39 6.51
C GLU A 51 -13.26 -5.89 6.18
N VAL A 52 -12.12 -6.42 5.71
CA VAL A 52 -11.96 -7.82 5.30
C VAL A 52 -11.30 -8.61 6.41
N PHE A 53 -11.97 -9.62 6.92
CA PHE A 53 -11.48 -10.51 7.99
C PHE A 53 -11.09 -11.89 7.47
N SER A 54 -11.58 -12.27 6.30
CA SER A 54 -11.30 -13.55 5.66
C SER A 54 -11.46 -13.48 4.15
N LEU A 55 -10.99 -14.50 3.43
CA LEU A 55 -11.24 -14.60 1.99
C LEU A 55 -12.73 -14.59 1.65
N LEU A 56 -13.59 -15.10 2.52
CA LEU A 56 -15.04 -15.18 2.26
C LEU A 56 -15.66 -13.79 2.10
N ASP A 57 -15.15 -12.78 2.83
CA ASP A 57 -15.62 -11.40 2.74
C ASP A 57 -15.37 -10.78 1.36
N VAL A 58 -14.45 -11.36 0.59
CA VAL A 58 -14.16 -10.95 -0.79
C VAL A 58 -14.82 -11.90 -1.79
N SER A 59 -14.62 -13.20 -1.64
CA SER A 59 -15.03 -14.18 -2.66
C SER A 59 -16.54 -14.29 -2.81
N HIS A 60 -17.31 -14.14 -1.73
CA HIS A 60 -18.79 -14.25 -1.77
C HIS A 60 -19.47 -13.10 -2.53
N GLU A 61 -18.72 -12.06 -2.87
CA GLU A 61 -19.21 -10.98 -3.74
C GLU A 61 -19.36 -11.42 -5.21
N TYR A 62 -18.79 -12.57 -5.59
CA TYR A 62 -18.67 -13.02 -6.98
C TYR A 62 -19.30 -14.40 -7.21
N ASP A 63 -19.91 -14.58 -8.39
CA ASP A 63 -20.58 -15.84 -8.75
C ASP A 63 -19.59 -17.03 -8.83
N ASN A 64 -18.30 -16.75 -9.08
CA ASN A 64 -17.22 -17.74 -9.20
C ASN A 64 -16.45 -17.95 -7.87
N TRP A 65 -17.09 -17.78 -6.73
CA TRP A 65 -16.46 -17.85 -5.41
C TRP A 65 -15.66 -19.15 -5.14
N GLU A 66 -16.03 -20.27 -5.76
CA GLU A 66 -15.33 -21.55 -5.64
C GLU A 66 -13.90 -21.51 -6.20
N ASP A 67 -13.65 -20.66 -7.21
CA ASP A 67 -12.34 -20.49 -7.85
C ASP A 67 -11.29 -19.90 -6.89
N PHE A 68 -11.73 -19.32 -5.78
CA PHE A 68 -10.83 -18.75 -4.77
C PHE A 68 -10.24 -19.78 -3.80
N THR A 69 -10.78 -20.99 -3.77
CA THR A 69 -10.31 -22.06 -2.86
C THR A 69 -8.79 -22.28 -2.89
N PRO A 70 -8.12 -22.32 -4.06
CA PRO A 70 -6.67 -22.55 -4.12
C PRO A 70 -5.83 -21.46 -3.44
N VAL A 71 -6.32 -20.24 -3.34
CA VAL A 71 -5.59 -19.10 -2.74
C VAL A 71 -5.96 -18.81 -1.28
N ALA A 72 -6.94 -19.55 -0.73
CA ALA A 72 -7.50 -19.28 0.59
C ALA A 72 -6.46 -19.25 1.71
N ASN A 73 -5.55 -20.21 1.73
CA ASN A 73 -4.51 -20.28 2.76
C ASN A 73 -3.54 -19.11 2.69
N GLU A 74 -3.07 -18.74 1.48
CA GLU A 74 -2.15 -17.63 1.31
C GLU A 74 -2.83 -16.30 1.67
N PHE A 75 -4.05 -16.08 1.17
CA PHE A 75 -4.81 -14.87 1.45
C PHE A 75 -5.01 -14.67 2.97
N ASN A 76 -5.54 -15.68 3.66
CA ASN A 76 -5.81 -15.58 5.10
C ASN A 76 -4.52 -15.43 5.91
N ASN A 77 -3.44 -16.09 5.53
CA ASN A 77 -2.14 -15.91 6.18
C ASN A 77 -1.59 -14.49 5.97
N MET A 78 -1.79 -13.90 4.79
CA MET A 78 -1.43 -12.50 4.54
C MET A 78 -2.25 -11.53 5.39
N LEU A 79 -3.57 -11.74 5.52
CA LEU A 79 -4.40 -10.95 6.42
C LEU A 79 -3.88 -10.99 7.86
N VAL A 80 -3.55 -12.19 8.36
CA VAL A 80 -2.96 -12.34 9.70
C VAL A 80 -1.64 -11.56 9.82
N SER A 81 -0.76 -11.67 8.84
CA SER A 81 0.53 -10.98 8.84
C SER A 81 0.38 -9.45 8.76
N LEU A 82 -0.55 -8.96 7.95
CA LEU A 82 -0.88 -7.53 7.86
C LEU A 82 -1.44 -7.02 9.19
N ASN A 83 -2.40 -7.72 9.79
CA ASN A 83 -2.96 -7.38 11.08
C ASN A 83 -1.91 -7.38 12.21
N GLN A 84 -0.95 -8.31 12.19
CA GLN A 84 0.15 -8.35 13.16
C GLN A 84 1.03 -7.10 13.13
N VAL A 85 1.18 -6.48 11.96
CA VAL A 85 1.92 -5.23 11.81
C VAL A 85 1.02 -3.98 11.88
N GLY A 86 -0.28 -4.14 12.23
CA GLY A 86 -1.19 -3.01 12.42
C GLY A 86 -1.91 -2.53 11.17
N VAL A 87 -1.82 -3.26 10.06
CA VAL A 87 -2.50 -2.92 8.80
C VAL A 87 -3.86 -3.59 8.72
N LYS A 88 -4.89 -2.82 8.42
CA LYS A 88 -6.23 -3.32 8.13
C LYS A 88 -6.47 -3.36 6.62
N VAL A 89 -7.21 -4.38 6.17
CA VAL A 89 -7.59 -4.57 4.77
C VAL A 89 -9.06 -4.28 4.58
N PHE A 90 -9.40 -3.54 3.53
CA PHE A 90 -10.75 -3.17 3.18
C PHE A 90 -11.07 -3.54 1.74
N LEU A 91 -12.30 -3.94 1.48
CA LEU A 91 -12.88 -4.03 0.15
C LEU A 91 -13.71 -2.76 -0.09
N ALA A 92 -13.42 -2.04 -1.17
CA ALA A 92 -14.06 -0.75 -1.43
C ALA A 92 -14.56 -0.63 -2.87
N ASP A 93 -15.62 0.14 -3.05
CA ASP A 93 -16.27 0.35 -4.35
C ASP A 93 -15.36 1.08 -5.35
N GLU A 94 -15.50 0.73 -6.63
CA GLU A 94 -14.76 1.35 -7.76
C GLU A 94 -14.82 2.89 -7.74
N LYS A 95 -15.91 3.47 -7.25
CA LYS A 95 -16.11 4.92 -7.21
C LYS A 95 -14.99 5.68 -6.49
N TYR A 96 -14.25 5.04 -5.60
CA TYR A 96 -13.16 5.65 -4.83
C TYR A 96 -11.81 5.60 -5.53
N PHE A 97 -11.66 4.80 -6.57
CA PHE A 97 -10.36 4.58 -7.20
C PHE A 97 -10.24 5.35 -8.51
N PRO A 98 -9.06 5.94 -8.80
CA PRO A 98 -8.74 6.37 -10.15
C PRO A 98 -8.84 5.20 -11.12
N GLU A 99 -9.06 5.50 -12.40
CA GLU A 99 -9.23 4.47 -13.42
C GLU A 99 -8.02 3.52 -13.47
N GLY A 100 -8.31 2.21 -13.45
CA GLY A 100 -7.30 1.17 -13.51
C GLY A 100 -6.62 0.82 -12.19
N HIS A 101 -6.83 1.58 -11.12
CA HIS A 101 -6.28 1.25 -9.80
C HIS A 101 -7.00 0.04 -9.21
N ARG A 102 -6.23 -0.97 -8.79
CA ARG A 102 -6.72 -2.24 -8.26
C ARG A 102 -6.65 -2.32 -6.75
N GLY A 103 -5.76 -1.56 -6.13
CA GLY A 103 -5.58 -1.45 -4.70
C GLY A 103 -4.81 -0.20 -4.36
N VAL A 104 -4.70 0.10 -3.09
CA VAL A 104 -3.84 1.15 -2.53
C VAL A 104 -3.53 0.86 -1.07
N TYR A 105 -2.27 0.97 -0.68
CA TYR A 105 -1.84 1.05 0.70
C TYR A 105 -1.65 2.52 1.10
N HIS A 106 -2.24 2.90 2.23
CA HIS A 106 -2.17 4.26 2.74
C HIS A 106 -1.34 4.31 4.02
N THR A 107 -0.12 4.82 3.92
CA THR A 107 0.89 4.84 5.00
C THR A 107 0.46 5.64 6.23
N VAL A 108 -0.40 6.66 6.08
CA VAL A 108 -0.83 7.51 7.20
C VAL A 108 -1.87 6.81 8.08
N SER A 109 -2.81 6.06 7.49
CA SER A 109 -3.86 5.34 8.23
C SER A 109 -3.53 3.87 8.46
N ASN A 110 -2.46 3.37 7.86
CA ASN A 110 -2.09 1.95 7.83
C ASN A 110 -3.23 1.06 7.33
N ASN A 111 -3.97 1.56 6.35
CA ASN A 111 -5.07 0.86 5.73
C ASN A 111 -4.71 0.46 4.29
N PHE A 112 -5.15 -0.72 3.93
CA PHE A 112 -4.99 -1.29 2.62
C PHE A 112 -6.37 -1.48 1.99
N PHE A 113 -6.61 -0.93 0.81
CA PHE A 113 -7.90 -0.96 0.13
C PHE A 113 -7.82 -1.76 -1.17
N LEU A 114 -8.69 -2.75 -1.31
CA LEU A 114 -8.92 -3.54 -2.51
C LEU A 114 -10.06 -2.91 -3.33
N ASN A 115 -9.85 -2.68 -4.62
CA ASN A 115 -10.93 -2.22 -5.50
C ASN A 115 -11.82 -3.39 -5.90
N ARG A 116 -13.04 -3.43 -5.37
CA ARG A 116 -14.05 -4.48 -5.58
C ARG A 116 -14.19 -4.88 -7.05
N LYS A 117 -14.14 -3.94 -7.95
CA LYS A 117 -14.28 -4.19 -9.41
C LYS A 117 -13.32 -5.21 -9.99
N PHE A 118 -12.13 -5.36 -9.42
CA PHE A 118 -11.07 -6.19 -9.98
C PHE A 118 -10.79 -7.46 -9.18
N MET A 119 -11.51 -7.68 -8.09
CA MET A 119 -11.22 -8.79 -7.18
C MET A 119 -11.99 -10.08 -7.52
N ASP A 120 -12.69 -10.13 -8.64
CA ASP A 120 -13.38 -11.31 -9.20
C ASP A 120 -12.43 -12.41 -9.68
N SER A 121 -11.13 -12.11 -9.83
CA SER A 121 -10.08 -13.04 -10.20
C SER A 121 -9.15 -13.36 -9.04
N PRO A 122 -9.05 -14.62 -8.57
CA PRO A 122 -8.13 -15.01 -7.51
C PRO A 122 -6.68 -14.63 -7.78
N ALA A 123 -6.24 -14.73 -9.05
CA ALA A 123 -4.90 -14.34 -9.47
C ALA A 123 -4.66 -12.84 -9.35
N THR A 124 -5.66 -12.02 -9.68
CA THR A 124 -5.60 -10.56 -9.52
C THR A 124 -5.64 -10.19 -8.04
N LEU A 125 -6.54 -10.77 -7.26
CA LEU A 125 -6.62 -10.57 -5.82
C LEU A 125 -5.26 -10.82 -5.14
N MET A 126 -4.65 -11.99 -5.39
CA MET A 126 -3.37 -12.31 -4.76
C MET A 126 -2.22 -11.43 -5.25
N MET A 127 -2.22 -11.03 -6.52
CA MET A 127 -1.24 -10.08 -7.02
C MET A 127 -1.35 -8.73 -6.29
N VAL A 128 -2.56 -8.22 -6.09
CA VAL A 128 -2.78 -6.95 -5.39
C VAL A 128 -2.45 -7.09 -3.91
N MET A 129 -2.88 -8.17 -3.25
CA MET A 129 -2.55 -8.44 -1.85
C MET A 129 -1.04 -8.44 -1.61
N ARG A 130 -0.27 -9.09 -2.47
CA ARG A 130 1.20 -9.13 -2.36
C ARG A 130 1.84 -7.78 -2.65
N HIS A 131 1.34 -7.04 -3.66
CA HIS A 131 1.85 -5.73 -4.06
C HIS A 131 1.66 -4.70 -2.94
N GLU A 132 0.44 -4.50 -2.50
CA GLU A 132 0.11 -3.52 -1.45
C GLU A 132 0.67 -3.95 -0.08
N GLY A 133 0.67 -5.24 0.22
CA GLY A 133 1.34 -5.78 1.39
C GLY A 133 2.85 -5.56 1.39
N TRP A 134 3.48 -5.47 0.20
CA TRP A 134 4.89 -5.09 0.08
C TRP A 134 5.10 -3.63 0.47
N HIS A 135 4.18 -2.73 0.13
CA HIS A 135 4.24 -1.34 0.59
C HIS A 135 4.16 -1.22 2.11
N ALA A 136 3.37 -2.06 2.79
CA ALA A 136 3.39 -2.15 4.24
C ALA A 136 4.75 -2.62 4.79
N ALA A 137 5.43 -3.55 4.12
CA ALA A 137 6.78 -3.95 4.49
C ALA A 137 7.81 -2.83 4.22
N GLN A 138 7.67 -2.06 3.15
CA GLN A 138 8.50 -0.89 2.85
C GLN A 138 8.32 0.24 3.87
N ASP A 139 7.10 0.41 4.39
CA ASP A 139 6.80 1.31 5.50
C ASP A 139 7.54 0.85 6.78
N CYS A 140 7.44 -0.43 7.11
CA CYS A 140 8.19 -1.03 8.22
C CYS A 140 9.72 -0.91 8.05
N MET A 141 10.23 -1.01 6.82
CA MET A 141 11.65 -0.82 6.53
C MET A 141 12.13 0.61 6.83
N ALA A 142 11.24 1.59 6.74
CA ALA A 142 11.53 2.98 7.10
C ALA A 142 11.50 3.27 8.61
N GLY A 143 11.39 2.25 9.46
CA GLY A 143 11.39 2.37 10.91
C GLY A 143 10.24 1.61 11.56
N THR A 144 9.07 2.17 11.48
CA THR A 144 7.81 1.56 11.92
C THR A 144 6.70 2.03 10.98
N ILE A 145 5.61 1.29 10.90
CA ILE A 145 4.47 1.71 10.08
C ILE A 145 3.77 2.98 10.63
N ASP A 146 4.14 3.45 11.82
CA ASP A 146 3.57 4.66 12.41
C ASP A 146 4.21 5.95 11.88
N ASN A 147 5.32 5.87 11.15
CA ASN A 147 6.05 7.06 10.69
C ASN A 147 5.57 7.58 9.32
N SER A 148 4.69 6.83 8.64
CA SER A 148 4.11 7.17 7.33
C SER A 148 5.13 7.35 6.20
N LEU A 149 6.28 6.70 6.30
CA LEU A 149 7.36 6.73 5.30
C LEU A 149 7.45 5.40 4.56
N ILE A 150 8.05 5.43 3.38
CA ILE A 150 8.37 4.23 2.59
C ILE A 150 9.86 4.20 2.30
N ALA A 151 10.50 3.05 2.50
CA ALA A 151 11.88 2.80 2.13
C ALA A 151 11.99 1.55 1.25
N ILE A 152 12.89 1.58 0.27
CA ILE A 152 13.17 0.41 -0.55
C ILE A 152 13.83 -0.69 0.29
N ILE A 153 13.40 -1.94 0.06
CA ILE A 153 13.90 -3.12 0.77
C ILE A 153 15.03 -3.78 -0.03
N LYS A 154 14.90 -3.78 -1.36
CA LYS A 154 15.85 -4.40 -2.26
C LYS A 154 16.67 -3.37 -3.01
N PRO A 155 18.01 -3.54 -3.11
CA PRO A 155 18.81 -2.72 -4.01
C PRO A 155 18.24 -2.72 -5.42
N GLU A 156 18.31 -1.59 -6.10
CA GLU A 156 17.67 -1.42 -7.42
C GLU A 156 18.19 -2.42 -8.47
N ASP A 157 19.45 -2.83 -8.37
CA ASP A 157 20.07 -3.81 -9.25
C ASP A 157 19.62 -5.26 -8.99
N GLU A 158 19.07 -5.56 -7.81
CA GLU A 158 18.43 -6.85 -7.51
C GLU A 158 17.03 -6.97 -8.09
N VAL A 159 16.35 -5.84 -8.34
CA VAL A 159 15.00 -5.84 -8.91
C VAL A 159 15.07 -6.21 -10.39
N PRO A 160 14.38 -7.27 -10.86
CA PRO A 160 14.45 -7.68 -12.27
C PRO A 160 14.04 -6.53 -13.22
N MET A 161 14.80 -6.36 -14.29
CA MET A 161 14.64 -5.27 -15.26
C MET A 161 13.19 -5.11 -15.74
N LEU A 162 12.48 -6.23 -15.92
CA LEU A 162 11.06 -6.21 -16.34
C LEU A 162 10.22 -5.28 -15.44
N TRP A 163 10.36 -5.42 -14.12
CA TRP A 163 9.55 -4.67 -13.17
C TRP A 163 9.94 -3.19 -13.14
N ARG A 164 11.22 -2.87 -13.30
CA ARG A 164 11.70 -1.49 -13.43
C ARG A 164 11.11 -0.82 -14.68
N VAL A 165 11.17 -1.49 -15.83
CA VAL A 165 10.59 -0.97 -17.09
C VAL A 165 9.07 -0.80 -17.01
N LEU A 166 8.37 -1.73 -16.34
CA LEU A 166 6.92 -1.61 -16.15
C LEU A 166 6.58 -0.43 -15.22
N ALA A 167 7.31 -0.28 -14.12
CA ALA A 167 7.12 0.83 -13.19
C ALA A 167 7.41 2.18 -13.86
N GLU A 168 8.47 2.31 -14.65
CA GLU A 168 8.78 3.53 -15.42
C GLU A 168 7.69 3.98 -16.39
N ARG A 169 6.90 3.02 -16.91
CA ARG A 169 5.78 3.30 -17.83
C ARG A 169 4.50 3.68 -17.11
N THR A 170 4.37 3.33 -15.84
CA THR A 170 3.12 3.41 -15.10
C THR A 170 3.15 4.52 -14.06
N TYR A 171 4.30 4.76 -13.43
CA TYR A 171 4.45 5.62 -12.26
C TYR A 171 5.36 6.82 -12.50
N PRO A 172 5.24 7.89 -11.69
CA PRO A 172 6.20 8.99 -11.68
C PRO A 172 7.61 8.47 -11.34
N LYS A 173 8.65 9.09 -11.90
CA LYS A 173 10.05 8.68 -11.69
C LYS A 173 10.45 8.51 -10.23
N SER A 174 9.92 9.35 -9.34
CA SER A 174 10.17 9.28 -7.90
C SER A 174 9.61 8.00 -7.26
N ALA A 175 8.56 7.42 -7.82
CA ALA A 175 7.91 6.22 -7.30
C ALA A 175 8.50 4.91 -7.86
N VAL A 176 9.22 4.98 -8.99
CA VAL A 176 9.74 3.79 -9.68
C VAL A 176 10.50 2.82 -8.79
N PRO A 177 11.40 3.23 -7.88
CA PRO A 177 12.17 2.27 -7.08
C PRO A 177 11.29 1.36 -6.23
N TRP A 178 10.35 1.92 -5.46
CA TRP A 178 9.48 1.11 -4.58
C TRP A 178 8.35 0.40 -5.33
N GLU A 179 7.83 0.99 -6.40
CA GLU A 179 6.80 0.37 -7.24
C GLU A 179 7.33 -0.81 -8.06
N ALA A 180 8.58 -0.74 -8.49
CA ALA A 180 9.22 -1.87 -9.17
C ALA A 180 9.39 -3.07 -8.24
N GLU A 181 9.80 -2.85 -6.98
CA GLU A 181 9.83 -3.89 -5.96
C GLU A 181 8.43 -4.49 -5.71
N ALA A 182 7.44 -3.63 -5.47
CA ALA A 182 6.08 -4.05 -5.20
C ALA A 182 5.48 -4.84 -6.38
N GLY A 183 5.76 -4.42 -7.61
CA GLY A 183 5.39 -5.17 -8.82
C GLY A 183 6.03 -6.55 -8.87
N TRP A 184 7.30 -6.67 -8.50
CA TRP A 184 8.00 -7.96 -8.38
C TRP A 184 7.40 -8.82 -7.28
N ALA A 185 7.23 -8.27 -6.08
CA ALA A 185 6.62 -8.97 -4.95
C ALA A 185 5.20 -9.46 -5.26
N GLY A 186 4.40 -8.65 -5.96
CA GLY A 186 3.05 -9.01 -6.40
C GLY A 186 2.97 -10.28 -7.24
N ARG A 187 4.06 -10.67 -7.90
CA ARG A 187 4.17 -11.89 -8.73
C ARG A 187 5.06 -12.97 -8.14
N THR A 188 5.59 -12.76 -6.94
CA THR A 188 6.52 -13.69 -6.30
C THR A 188 5.90 -14.23 -5.01
N GLU A 189 5.55 -15.52 -5.01
CA GLU A 189 4.99 -16.18 -3.82
C GLU A 189 5.93 -16.05 -2.62
N ASN A 190 5.33 -15.89 -1.44
CA ASN A 190 6.02 -15.79 -0.15
C ASN A 190 6.97 -14.59 0.01
N MET A 191 7.21 -13.77 -1.00
CA MET A 191 8.13 -12.63 -0.89
C MET A 191 7.59 -11.60 0.12
N THR A 192 6.36 -11.16 -0.06
CA THR A 192 5.68 -10.23 0.86
C THR A 192 5.49 -10.83 2.25
N MET A 193 5.08 -12.11 2.34
CA MET A 193 4.90 -12.80 3.62
C MET A 193 6.18 -12.81 4.47
N LYS A 194 7.34 -13.06 3.86
CA LYS A 194 8.64 -13.03 4.57
C LYS A 194 8.96 -11.64 5.10
N ALA A 195 8.69 -10.59 4.32
CA ALA A 195 8.96 -9.22 4.73
C ALA A 195 8.03 -8.80 5.88
N LEU A 196 6.73 -9.09 5.78
CA LEU A 196 5.77 -8.82 6.85
C LEU A 196 6.10 -9.60 8.14
N ALA A 197 6.55 -10.85 8.02
CA ALA A 197 6.98 -11.63 9.18
C ALA A 197 8.22 -11.02 9.85
N ALA A 198 9.19 -10.53 9.08
CA ALA A 198 10.36 -9.83 9.62
C ALA A 198 9.94 -8.52 10.32
N CYS A 199 9.00 -7.79 9.74
CA CYS A 199 8.42 -6.60 10.36
C CYS A 199 7.74 -6.93 11.70
N ALA A 200 6.82 -7.90 11.72
CA ALA A 200 6.09 -8.31 12.91
C ALA A 200 7.01 -8.81 14.05
N ASN A 201 8.14 -9.42 13.71
CA ASN A 201 9.12 -9.89 14.67
C ASN A 201 10.11 -8.81 15.13
N GLY A 202 10.03 -7.61 14.58
CA GLY A 202 10.95 -6.51 14.91
C GLY A 202 12.40 -6.73 14.44
N ASN A 203 12.61 -7.62 13.47
CA ASN A 203 13.94 -7.96 12.94
C ASN A 203 14.11 -7.65 11.45
N MET A 204 13.33 -6.69 10.96
CA MET A 204 13.33 -6.29 9.55
C MET A 204 14.74 -6.03 9.01
N TRP A 205 15.55 -5.29 9.78
CA TRP A 205 16.91 -4.89 9.40
C TRP A 205 17.98 -5.96 9.59
N GLU A 206 17.63 -7.07 10.24
CA GLU A 206 18.47 -8.27 10.31
C GLU A 206 18.23 -9.21 9.11
N VAL A 207 17.01 -9.21 8.59
CA VAL A 207 16.60 -10.05 7.46
C VAL A 207 16.88 -9.36 6.12
N TYR A 208 16.72 -8.04 6.09
CA TYR A 208 16.94 -7.22 4.91
C TYR A 208 17.93 -6.10 5.24
N GLU A 209 19.08 -6.12 4.58
CA GLU A 209 20.09 -5.08 4.74
C GLU A 209 19.56 -3.74 4.22
N PRO A 210 19.46 -2.69 5.07
CA PRO A 210 19.04 -1.38 4.62
C PRO A 210 19.99 -0.81 3.57
N THR A 211 19.45 -0.13 2.56
CA THR A 211 20.28 0.66 1.66
C THR A 211 21.07 1.73 2.43
N PRO A 212 22.20 2.22 1.92
CA PRO A 212 23.02 3.21 2.63
C PRO A 212 22.22 4.44 3.09
N LEU A 213 21.30 4.93 2.26
CA LEU A 213 20.45 6.07 2.59
C LEU A 213 19.43 5.73 3.69
N THR A 214 18.81 4.56 3.60
CA THR A 214 17.86 4.07 4.62
C THR A 214 18.58 3.85 5.94
N ARG A 215 19.77 3.25 5.92
CA ARG A 215 20.59 3.03 7.11
C ARG A 215 20.94 4.35 7.81
N GLU A 216 21.43 5.35 7.08
CA GLU A 216 21.74 6.68 7.64
C GLU A 216 20.51 7.30 8.33
N TYR A 217 19.34 7.16 7.72
CA TYR A 217 18.09 7.61 8.33
C TYR A 217 17.76 6.84 9.61
N LEU A 218 17.80 5.50 9.57
CA LEU A 218 17.46 4.64 10.72
C LEU A 218 18.39 4.85 11.92
N GLU A 219 19.70 5.05 11.67
CA GLU A 219 20.70 5.36 12.69
C GLU A 219 20.42 6.74 13.33
N LYS A 220 20.14 7.73 12.47
CA LYS A 220 19.84 9.11 12.93
C LYS A 220 18.58 9.17 13.81
N GLU A 221 17.54 8.43 13.46
CA GLU A 221 16.27 8.37 14.21
C GLU A 221 16.32 7.36 15.37
N GLY A 222 17.42 6.59 15.49
CA GLY A 222 17.65 5.68 16.63
C GLY A 222 16.96 4.33 16.53
N TYR A 223 16.50 3.94 15.35
CA TYR A 223 15.91 2.62 15.11
C TYR A 223 16.95 1.50 15.11
N ILE A 224 18.15 1.78 14.60
CA ILE A 224 19.31 0.86 14.59
C ILE A 224 20.55 1.58 15.13
N LYS A 225 21.64 0.80 15.42
CA LYS A 225 22.92 1.29 15.98
C LYS A 225 24.00 1.27 14.93
#